data_1fdb8be8b285097902a9631070f17333
#
_entry.id   1fdb8be8b285097902a9631070f17333
#
_cell.length_a   1.000
_cell.length_b   1.000
_cell.length_c   1.000
_cell.angle_alpha   90.00
_cell.angle_beta   90.00
_cell.angle_gamma   90.00
#
_symmetry.space_group_name_H-M   'P 1'
#
loop_
_entity.id
_entity.type
_entity.pdbx_description
1 polymer ?
#
loop_
_entity_poly.entity_id
_entity_poly.type
_entity_poly.pdbx_seq_one_letter_code
_entity_poly.pdbx_strand_id
1 'polypeptide(L)'
;MTQALVIRGGTVVNADREQRADVLCVDGRIVAVGDGAAAQAPAGAQTLDASGQYVLPGGIDPHTHMQLPFMGTVTMDDFFTGTAAALA
;
A
#
# COMPACT_ATOMS: atom_id res chain seq x y z
N MET A 1 -15.74 -7.49 -11.06
CA MET A 1 -15.95 -6.09 -10.71
C MET A 1 -14.61 -5.41 -10.47
N THR A 2 -14.35 -4.29 -11.14
CA THR A 2 -13.08 -3.58 -11.03
C THR A 2 -13.09 -2.69 -9.80
N GLN A 3 -12.08 -2.83 -8.95
CA GLN A 3 -11.85 -1.93 -7.83
C GLN A 3 -10.69 -1.01 -8.17
N ALA A 4 -10.92 0.29 -8.08
CA ALA A 4 -9.89 1.28 -8.34
C ALA A 4 -9.79 2.27 -7.19
N LEU A 5 -8.57 2.67 -6.88
CA LEU A 5 -8.24 3.66 -5.88
C LEU A 5 -7.27 4.67 -6.48
N VAL A 6 -7.58 5.94 -6.31
CA VAL A 6 -6.66 7.04 -6.66
C VAL A 6 -6.16 7.67 -5.38
N ILE A 7 -4.85 7.76 -5.22
CA ILE A 7 -4.20 8.51 -4.14
C ILE A 7 -3.75 9.83 -4.74
N ARG A 8 -4.32 10.95 -4.30
CA ARG A 8 -4.14 12.26 -4.93
C ARG A 8 -3.39 13.24 -4.08
N GLY A 9 -2.55 14.03 -4.75
CA GLY A 9 -1.97 15.23 -4.19
C GLY A 9 -0.82 15.00 -3.21
N GLY A 10 -0.36 13.78 -3.05
CA GLY A 10 0.73 13.46 -2.16
C GLY A 10 2.11 13.68 -2.76
N THR A 11 3.12 13.58 -1.91
CA THR A 11 4.52 13.51 -2.34
C THR A 11 4.93 12.05 -2.33
N VAL A 12 5.13 11.50 -3.51
CA VAL A 12 5.55 10.09 -3.67
C VAL A 12 7.05 10.01 -3.46
N VAL A 13 7.46 9.18 -2.51
CA VAL A 13 8.87 9.00 -2.14
C VAL A 13 9.32 7.61 -2.52
N ASN A 14 10.33 7.56 -3.38
CA ASN A 14 11.01 6.33 -3.77
C ASN A 14 12.48 6.42 -3.40
N ALA A 15 13.22 5.32 -3.60
CA ALA A 15 14.64 5.28 -3.26
C ALA A 15 15.47 6.31 -4.03
N ASP A 16 15.04 6.67 -5.23
CA ASP A 16 15.80 7.54 -6.14
C ASP A 16 15.31 8.99 -6.16
N ARG A 17 14.07 9.27 -5.74
CA ARG A 17 13.54 10.62 -5.79
C ARG A 17 12.23 10.80 -5.03
N GLU A 18 11.89 12.05 -4.76
CA GLU A 18 10.57 12.49 -4.36
C GLU A 18 9.90 13.20 -5.53
N GLN A 19 8.59 13.01 -5.68
CA GLN A 19 7.84 13.76 -6.69
C GLN A 19 6.40 13.98 -6.24
N ARG A 20 5.84 15.12 -6.61
CA ARG A 20 4.42 15.36 -6.48
C ARG A 20 3.71 14.53 -7.54
N ALA A 21 2.88 13.59 -7.14
CA ALA A 21 2.24 12.70 -8.09
C ALA A 21 0.98 12.06 -7.51
N ASP A 22 0.08 11.68 -8.39
CA ASP A 22 -1.04 10.83 -8.03
C ASP A 22 -0.67 9.37 -8.30
N VAL A 23 -1.30 8.46 -7.59
CA VAL A 23 -1.11 7.01 -7.78
C VAL A 23 -2.46 6.40 -8.10
N LEU A 24 -2.52 5.66 -9.19
CA LEU A 24 -3.71 4.89 -9.55
C LEU A 24 -3.46 3.40 -9.30
N CYS A 25 -4.31 2.82 -8.47
CA CYS A 25 -4.31 1.39 -8.21
C CYS A 25 -5.59 0.77 -8.78
N VAL A 26 -5.45 -0.35 -9.46
CA VAL A 26 -6.58 -1.10 -10.00
C VAL A 26 -6.42 -2.56 -9.61
N ASP A 27 -7.44 -3.10 -8.96
CA ASP A 27 -7.48 -4.50 -8.53
C ASP A 27 -6.22 -4.93 -7.76
N GLY A 28 -5.79 -4.07 -6.82
CA GLY A 28 -4.66 -4.35 -5.95
C GLY A 28 -3.28 -4.11 -6.57
N ARG A 29 -3.22 -3.51 -7.76
CA ARG A 29 -1.95 -3.24 -8.44
C ARG A 29 -1.82 -1.76 -8.77
N ILE A 30 -0.61 -1.23 -8.66
CA ILE A 30 -0.30 0.13 -9.12
C ILE A 30 -0.17 0.09 -10.64
N VAL A 31 -0.99 0.87 -11.33
CA VAL A 31 -1.00 0.90 -12.80
C VAL A 31 -0.49 2.21 -13.37
N ALA A 32 -0.47 3.28 -12.56
CA ALA A 32 0.07 4.58 -12.99
C ALA A 32 0.54 5.39 -11.80
N VAL A 33 1.64 6.11 -11.97
CA VAL A 33 2.16 7.09 -11.01
C VAL A 33 2.58 8.32 -11.81
N GLY A 34 2.04 9.47 -11.47
CA GLY A 34 2.37 10.72 -12.16
C GLY A 34 1.24 11.73 -12.09
N ASP A 35 1.45 12.90 -12.68
CA ASP A 35 0.48 13.99 -12.65
C ASP A 35 -0.84 13.63 -13.31
N GLY A 36 -0.81 12.79 -14.32
CA GLY A 36 -2.00 12.38 -15.07
C GLY A 36 -2.65 11.10 -14.58
N ALA A 37 -2.15 10.49 -13.52
CA ALA A 37 -2.64 9.18 -13.09
C ALA A 37 -4.12 9.20 -12.71
N ALA A 38 -4.57 10.25 -12.03
CA ALA A 38 -5.97 10.38 -11.63
C ALA A 38 -6.91 10.44 -12.81
N ALA A 39 -6.49 11.06 -13.91
CA ALA A 39 -7.31 11.19 -15.12
C ALA A 39 -7.55 9.85 -15.83
N GLN A 40 -6.74 8.86 -15.55
CA GLN A 40 -6.87 7.51 -16.12
C GLN A 40 -7.78 6.60 -15.30
N ALA A 41 -8.30 7.08 -14.18
CA ALA A 41 -9.10 6.25 -13.28
C ALA A 41 -10.44 5.90 -13.94
N PRO A 42 -10.90 4.65 -13.80
CA PRO A 42 -12.22 4.27 -14.26
C PRO A 42 -13.32 4.95 -13.44
N ALA A 43 -14.50 5.04 -14.00
CA ALA A 43 -15.66 5.56 -13.29
C ALA A 43 -15.91 4.75 -12.01
N GLY A 44 -16.24 5.44 -10.93
CA GLY A 44 -16.50 4.80 -9.65
C GLY A 44 -15.26 4.53 -8.80
N ALA A 45 -14.08 4.98 -9.24
CA ALA A 45 -12.87 4.85 -8.45
C ALA A 45 -13.00 5.62 -7.13
N GLN A 46 -12.49 5.02 -6.06
CA GLN A 46 -12.35 5.69 -4.77
C GLN A 46 -11.18 6.67 -4.83
N THR A 47 -11.27 7.76 -4.10
CA THR A 47 -10.20 8.75 -4.03
C THR A 47 -9.75 8.92 -2.58
N LEU A 48 -8.45 8.87 -2.36
CA LEU A 48 -7.82 9.17 -1.09
C LEU A 48 -7.01 10.45 -1.25
N ASP A 49 -7.35 11.47 -0.48
CA ASP A 49 -6.64 12.75 -0.50
C ASP A 49 -5.39 12.63 0.38
N ALA A 50 -4.22 12.72 -0.25
CA ALA A 50 -2.92 12.67 0.41
C ALA A 50 -2.22 14.04 0.41
N SER A 51 -2.96 15.12 0.23
CA SER A 51 -2.39 16.47 0.24
C SER A 51 -1.62 16.74 1.53
N GLY A 52 -0.39 17.22 1.41
CA GLY A 52 0.47 17.48 2.55
C GLY A 52 1.08 16.22 3.19
N GLN A 53 0.92 15.07 2.59
CA GLN A 53 1.41 13.79 3.13
C GLN A 53 2.41 13.15 2.19
N TYR A 54 3.27 12.30 2.76
CA TYR A 54 4.14 11.43 1.98
C TYR A 54 3.40 10.14 1.61
N VAL A 55 3.64 9.69 0.40
CA VAL A 55 3.14 8.40 -0.11
C VAL A 55 4.36 7.52 -0.36
N LEU A 56 4.48 6.46 0.42
CA LEU A 56 5.64 5.57 0.38
C LEU A 56 5.19 4.16 0.02
N PRO A 57 6.10 3.35 -0.56
CA PRO A 57 5.86 1.91 -0.65
C PRO A 57 5.64 1.30 0.73
N GLY A 58 4.85 0.26 0.79
CA GLY A 58 4.61 -0.48 2.04
C GLY A 58 5.91 -1.00 2.64
N GLY A 59 5.95 -1.07 3.95
CA GLY A 59 7.12 -1.58 4.64
C GLY A 59 7.35 -3.07 4.40
N ILE A 60 8.60 -3.48 4.48
CA ILE A 60 9.00 -4.89 4.39
C ILE A 60 9.71 -5.23 5.68
N ASP A 61 9.18 -6.20 6.39
CA ASP A 61 9.83 -6.76 7.57
C ASP A 61 10.36 -8.15 7.22
N PRO A 62 11.67 -8.32 7.03
CA PRO A 62 12.24 -9.58 6.58
C PRO A 62 12.40 -10.62 7.67
N HIS A 63 12.06 -10.30 8.91
CA HIS A 63 12.24 -11.22 10.03
C HIS A 63 10.99 -11.25 10.90
N THR A 64 10.06 -12.12 10.55
CA THR A 64 8.81 -12.30 11.28
C THR A 64 8.59 -13.76 11.64
N HIS A 65 7.80 -13.99 12.69
CA HIS A 65 7.43 -15.33 13.13
C HIS A 65 5.90 -15.42 13.22
N MET A 66 5.28 -15.88 12.13
CA MET A 66 3.84 -16.09 12.06
C MET A 66 3.57 -17.56 11.80
N GLN A 67 2.76 -18.18 12.65
CA GLN A 67 2.46 -19.61 12.57
C GLN A 67 3.73 -20.48 12.55
N LEU A 68 4.79 -20.02 13.23
CA LEU A 68 6.07 -20.73 13.21
C LEU A 68 6.08 -21.86 14.25
N PRO A 69 6.20 -23.13 13.82
CA PRO A 69 6.41 -24.24 14.77
C PRO A 69 7.81 -24.18 15.36
N PHE A 70 7.91 -24.28 16.67
CA PHE A 70 9.19 -24.26 17.35
C PHE A 70 9.09 -25.02 18.68
N MET A 71 9.95 -25.99 18.90
CA MET A 71 10.01 -26.78 20.12
C MET A 71 8.67 -27.38 20.57
N GLY A 72 7.88 -27.89 19.60
CA GLY A 72 6.60 -28.54 19.89
C GLY A 72 5.42 -27.60 20.07
N THR A 73 5.60 -26.29 19.82
CA THR A 73 4.54 -25.29 19.86
C THR A 73 4.52 -24.46 18.59
N VAL A 74 3.63 -23.52 18.52
CA VAL A 74 3.50 -22.60 17.39
C VAL A 74 3.45 -21.17 17.94
N THR A 75 4.05 -20.22 17.22
CA THR A 75 3.99 -18.83 17.65
C THR A 75 2.54 -18.35 17.76
N MET A 76 2.30 -17.39 18.66
CA MET A 76 0.96 -16.91 18.99
C MET A 76 0.25 -16.31 17.79
N ASP A 77 0.96 -15.52 16.96
CA ASP A 77 0.35 -14.83 15.84
C ASP A 77 0.27 -15.72 14.61
N ASP A 78 -0.89 -15.76 13.99
CA ASP A 78 -1.07 -16.27 12.64
C ASP A 78 -0.85 -15.15 11.60
N PHE A 79 -1.04 -15.44 10.32
CA PHE A 79 -0.85 -14.42 9.29
C PHE A 79 -1.86 -13.29 9.41
N PHE A 80 -3.09 -13.57 9.82
CA PHE A 80 -4.08 -12.52 9.99
C PHE A 80 -3.74 -11.60 11.17
N THR A 81 -3.51 -12.15 12.35
CA THR A 81 -3.26 -11.34 13.56
C THR A 81 -1.93 -10.62 13.49
N GLY A 82 -0.89 -11.28 12.98
CA GLY A 82 0.44 -10.68 12.84
C GLY A 82 0.47 -9.54 11.84
N THR A 83 -0.15 -9.71 10.66
CA THR A 83 -0.19 -8.65 9.67
C THR A 83 -1.11 -7.51 10.11
N ALA A 84 -2.22 -7.80 10.78
CA ALA A 84 -3.08 -6.76 11.34
C ALA A 84 -2.34 -5.93 12.38
N ALA A 85 -1.56 -6.55 13.25
CA ALA A 85 -0.75 -5.86 14.24
C ALA A 85 0.32 -4.98 13.59
N ALA A 86 0.98 -5.48 12.54
CA ALA A 86 1.99 -4.72 11.82
C ALA A 86 1.42 -3.45 11.17
N LEU A 87 0.16 -3.50 10.72
CA LEU A 87 -0.50 -2.36 10.09
C LEU A 87 -1.09 -1.37 11.10
N ALA A 88 -1.22 -1.76 12.33
CA ALA A 88 -1.71 -0.89 13.38
C ALA A 88 -0.64 0.11 13.82
#